data_48eddbe0c9228cb19716bf2fc9071987
#
_entry.id   48eddbe0c9228cb19716bf2fc9071987
#
_cell.length_a   1.000
_cell.length_b   1.000
_cell.length_c   1.000
_cell.angle_alpha   90.00
_cell.angle_beta   90.00
_cell.angle_gamma   90.00
#
_symmetry.space_group_name_H-M   'P 1'
#
loop_
_entity.id
_entity.type
_entity.pdbx_description
1 polymer ?
#
loop_
_entity_poly.entity_id
_entity_poly.type
_entity_poly.pdbx_seq_one_letter_code
_entity_poly.pdbx_strand_id
1 'polypeptide(L)'
;MNYTLLELVQQVTGELGVSRPTLVIGNNDPQIIQLLALVNRLGRDLSRQYEWQRLNTEYSFTTVQGQEQYALPSDWLRQIPQTEWDRTSQWPLIGPATTQEWQIYKSAIISDGPNLRFRIADNFLEVDPPTGDLNLSFYYISKNWIDAGGGVTRYTYAADTDKAIFDDSLMVTGLKVQWKASKGLDASFDLAEFRTMLDTIKAQDKSAQKLTLGGLPRNILLTEWNVQDGSFPS
;
A
#
# COMPACT_ATOMS: atom_id res chain seq x y z
N MET A 1 17.26 1.57 13.04
CA MET A 1 17.96 1.09 11.83
C MET A 1 17.33 -0.22 11.47
N ASN A 2 16.99 -0.48 10.20
CA ASN A 2 16.42 -1.76 9.79
C ASN A 2 17.56 -2.70 9.38
N TYR A 3 17.42 -3.99 9.70
CA TYR A 3 18.37 -5.01 9.28
C TYR A 3 18.45 -5.11 7.76
N THR A 4 19.65 -5.35 7.25
CA THR A 4 19.84 -5.81 5.89
C THR A 4 19.32 -7.25 5.75
N LEU A 5 19.08 -7.72 4.52
CA LEU A 5 18.68 -9.10 4.27
C LEU A 5 19.67 -10.09 4.92
N LEU A 6 20.97 -9.83 4.78
CA LEU A 6 22.00 -10.71 5.35
C LEU A 6 21.92 -10.74 6.88
N GLU A 7 21.83 -9.58 7.54
CA GLU A 7 21.71 -9.49 9.01
C GLU A 7 20.45 -10.18 9.52
N LEU A 8 19.31 -9.97 8.84
CA LEU A 8 18.03 -10.61 9.18
C LEU A 8 18.12 -12.14 9.09
N VAL A 9 18.65 -12.68 8.00
CA VAL A 9 18.82 -14.13 7.84
C VAL A 9 19.84 -14.67 8.83
N GLN A 10 20.93 -13.96 9.10
CA GLN A 10 21.91 -14.35 10.12
C GLN A 10 21.31 -14.38 11.53
N GLN A 11 20.44 -13.43 11.87
CA GLN A 11 19.74 -13.44 13.16
C GLN A 11 18.84 -14.67 13.26
N VAL A 12 18.01 -14.92 12.25
CA VAL A 12 17.11 -16.08 12.23
C VAL A 12 17.85 -17.41 12.27
N THR A 13 18.92 -17.56 11.49
CA THR A 13 19.72 -18.80 11.50
C THR A 13 20.40 -19.04 12.84
N GLY A 14 20.86 -17.98 13.52
CA GLY A 14 21.40 -18.05 14.88
C GLY A 14 20.38 -18.55 15.90
N GLU A 15 19.14 -18.05 15.84
CA GLU A 15 18.05 -18.47 16.75
C GLU A 15 17.53 -19.89 16.44
N LEU A 16 17.61 -20.33 15.19
CA LEU A 16 17.19 -21.68 14.78
C LEU A 16 18.28 -22.73 14.94
N GLY A 17 19.52 -22.35 15.29
CA GLY A 17 20.67 -23.27 15.35
C GLY A 17 21.10 -23.81 13.99
N VAL A 18 20.83 -23.02 12.93
CA VAL A 18 21.25 -23.33 11.55
C VAL A 18 22.58 -22.63 11.24
N SER A 19 23.34 -23.15 10.29
CA SER A 19 24.62 -22.58 9.89
C SER A 19 24.45 -21.11 9.42
N ARG A 20 25.24 -20.22 9.98
CA ARG A 20 25.18 -18.78 9.66
C ARG A 20 25.75 -18.50 8.27
N PRO A 21 24.99 -17.95 7.33
CA PRO A 21 25.47 -17.67 5.99
C PRO A 21 26.38 -16.43 5.95
N THR A 22 27.32 -16.40 5.01
CA THR A 22 28.15 -15.24 4.68
C THR A 22 27.51 -14.39 3.57
N LEU A 23 26.58 -14.97 2.80
CA LEU A 23 25.78 -14.31 1.76
C LEU A 23 24.44 -15.04 1.66
N VAL A 24 23.41 -14.33 1.21
CA VAL A 24 22.05 -14.86 0.98
C VAL A 24 21.73 -14.92 -0.50
N ILE A 25 21.91 -13.81 -1.21
CA ILE A 25 21.69 -13.75 -2.65
C ILE A 25 22.81 -14.50 -3.39
N GLY A 26 22.42 -15.47 -4.20
CA GLY A 26 23.39 -16.33 -4.89
C GLY A 26 23.99 -17.48 -4.05
N ASN A 27 23.45 -17.69 -2.85
CA ASN A 27 23.84 -18.85 -2.04
C ASN A 27 23.27 -20.15 -2.63
N ASN A 28 24.04 -21.22 -2.59
CA ASN A 28 23.63 -22.55 -3.10
C ASN A 28 23.12 -23.49 -1.99
N ASP A 29 23.16 -23.07 -0.73
CA ASP A 29 22.63 -23.88 0.38
C ASP A 29 21.09 -23.94 0.28
N PRO A 30 20.48 -25.15 0.18
CA PRO A 30 19.04 -25.29 0.10
C PRO A 30 18.28 -24.65 1.26
N GLN A 31 18.88 -24.59 2.45
CA GLN A 31 18.26 -23.97 3.61
C GLN A 31 18.20 -22.43 3.47
N ILE A 32 19.27 -21.84 2.96
CA ILE A 32 19.32 -20.39 2.73
C ILE A 32 18.41 -19.98 1.56
N ILE A 33 18.37 -20.77 0.50
CA ILE A 33 17.42 -20.56 -0.61
C ILE A 33 15.97 -20.62 -0.10
N GLN A 34 15.66 -21.60 0.78
CA GLN A 34 14.33 -21.68 1.39
C GLN A 34 14.03 -20.49 2.27
N LEU A 35 14.97 -20.01 3.10
CA LEU A 35 14.79 -18.81 3.93
C LEU A 35 14.55 -17.57 3.07
N LEU A 36 15.28 -17.41 1.96
CA LEU A 36 15.06 -16.32 1.01
C LEU A 36 13.65 -16.35 0.40
N ALA A 37 13.16 -17.53 0.04
CA ALA A 37 11.80 -17.69 -0.47
C ALA A 37 10.74 -17.34 0.58
N LEU A 38 10.95 -17.78 1.84
CA LEU A 38 10.04 -17.52 2.96
C LEU A 38 10.02 -16.05 3.36
N VAL A 39 11.17 -15.36 3.42
CA VAL A 39 11.21 -13.93 3.75
C VAL A 39 10.53 -13.07 2.67
N ASN A 40 10.70 -13.41 1.40
CA ASN A 40 9.99 -12.75 0.31
C ASN A 40 8.47 -12.98 0.38
N ARG A 41 8.04 -14.18 0.78
CA ARG A 41 6.63 -14.49 1.02
C ARG A 41 6.09 -13.67 2.19
N LEU A 42 6.80 -13.68 3.32
CA LEU A 42 6.42 -12.94 4.52
C LEU A 42 6.20 -11.45 4.22
N GLY A 43 7.15 -10.80 3.54
CA GLY A 43 7.04 -9.38 3.22
C GLY A 43 5.85 -9.06 2.31
N ARG A 44 5.57 -9.93 1.32
CA ARG A 44 4.37 -9.80 0.48
C ARG A 44 3.06 -9.98 1.26
N ASP A 45 3.03 -10.93 2.19
CA ASP A 45 1.85 -11.18 3.01
C ASP A 45 1.60 -9.99 3.96
N LEU A 46 2.65 -9.46 4.60
CA LEU A 46 2.56 -8.28 5.46
C LEU A 46 2.09 -7.03 4.69
N SER A 47 2.60 -6.79 3.47
CA SER A 47 2.20 -5.63 2.66
C SER A 47 0.72 -5.65 2.29
N ARG A 48 0.09 -6.84 2.19
CA ARG A 48 -1.32 -7.01 1.83
C ARG A 48 -2.27 -6.98 3.03
N GLN A 49 -1.78 -7.34 4.22
CA GLN A 49 -2.64 -7.49 5.40
C GLN A 49 -3.11 -6.17 6.01
N TYR A 50 -2.38 -5.09 5.77
CA TYR A 50 -2.62 -3.83 6.44
C TYR A 50 -2.25 -2.63 5.57
N GLU A 51 -2.77 -1.44 5.92
CA GLU A 51 -2.46 -0.17 5.25
C GLU A 51 -1.29 0.52 5.97
N TRP A 52 -0.08 0.01 5.72
CA TRP A 52 1.13 0.56 6.31
C TRP A 52 1.39 1.98 5.82
N GLN A 53 1.57 2.93 6.73
CA GLN A 53 1.84 4.32 6.38
C GLN A 53 3.10 4.46 5.52
N ARG A 54 4.10 3.61 5.75
CA ARG A 54 5.34 3.61 4.96
C ARG A 54 5.18 3.09 3.53
N LEU A 55 4.11 2.37 3.24
CA LEU A 55 3.75 1.92 1.88
C LEU A 55 2.74 2.86 1.20
N ASN A 56 2.23 3.83 1.94
CA ASN A 56 1.28 4.80 1.43
C ASN A 56 2.01 5.79 0.51
N THR A 57 1.62 5.80 -0.74
CA THR A 57 2.25 6.61 -1.79
C THR A 57 1.19 7.43 -2.50
N GLU A 58 1.48 8.69 -2.73
CA GLU A 58 0.64 9.56 -3.53
C GLU A 58 1.00 9.42 -5.01
N TYR A 59 -0.02 9.33 -5.85
CA TYR A 59 0.12 9.42 -7.30
C TYR A 59 -0.70 10.57 -7.84
N SER A 60 -0.06 11.42 -8.63
CA SER A 60 -0.70 12.56 -9.30
C SER A 60 -0.37 12.52 -10.78
N PHE A 61 -1.36 12.84 -11.61
CA PHE A 61 -1.19 12.93 -13.05
C PHE A 61 -2.16 13.97 -13.63
N THR A 62 -1.83 14.46 -14.81
CA THR A 62 -2.72 15.37 -15.56
C THR A 62 -3.50 14.58 -16.57
N THR A 63 -4.81 14.79 -16.62
CA THR A 63 -5.68 14.19 -17.61
C THR A 63 -5.48 14.84 -18.97
N VAL A 64 -5.87 14.13 -20.03
CA VAL A 64 -5.90 14.65 -21.40
C VAL A 64 -7.35 14.66 -21.88
N GLN A 65 -7.76 15.73 -22.52
CA GLN A 65 -9.13 15.88 -23.02
C GLN A 65 -9.55 14.66 -23.87
N GLY A 66 -10.67 14.05 -23.50
CA GLY A 66 -11.22 12.89 -24.21
C GLY A 66 -10.53 11.55 -23.94
N GLN A 67 -9.47 11.50 -23.14
CA GLN A 67 -8.83 10.26 -22.74
C GLN A 67 -9.51 9.68 -21.49
N GLU A 68 -9.95 8.42 -21.56
CA GLU A 68 -10.64 7.74 -20.46
C GLU A 68 -9.70 6.89 -19.59
N GLN A 69 -8.62 6.33 -20.16
CA GLN A 69 -7.79 5.32 -19.51
C GLN A 69 -6.40 5.86 -19.17
N TYR A 70 -6.01 5.68 -17.93
CA TYR A 70 -4.70 6.07 -17.40
C TYR A 70 -4.03 4.88 -16.72
N ALA A 71 -2.75 4.65 -17.05
CA ALA A 71 -1.99 3.55 -16.45
C ALA A 71 -1.80 3.79 -14.95
N LEU A 72 -2.00 2.74 -14.15
CA LEU A 72 -1.66 2.77 -12.73
C LEU A 72 -0.14 2.70 -12.54
N PRO A 73 0.40 3.20 -11.41
CA PRO A 73 1.81 3.08 -11.09
C PRO A 73 2.30 1.63 -11.15
N SER A 74 3.52 1.40 -11.61
CA SER A 74 4.08 0.06 -11.77
C SER A 74 4.20 -0.72 -10.47
N ASP A 75 4.28 -0.02 -9.34
CA ASP A 75 4.35 -0.55 -7.98
C ASP A 75 2.99 -0.58 -7.27
N TRP A 76 1.92 -0.25 -7.96
CA TRP A 76 0.58 -0.25 -7.40
C TRP A 76 0.15 -1.64 -6.90
N LEU A 77 -0.36 -1.72 -5.68
CA LEU A 77 -0.93 -2.91 -5.08
C LEU A 77 -2.44 -2.79 -4.93
N ARG A 78 -2.90 -1.73 -4.30
CA ARG A 78 -4.32 -1.41 -4.09
C ARG A 78 -4.51 0.06 -3.77
N GLN A 79 -5.66 0.57 -4.09
CA GLN A 79 -6.08 1.93 -3.78
C GLN A 79 -6.42 2.09 -2.29
N ILE A 80 -6.21 3.29 -1.77
CA ILE A 80 -6.75 3.71 -0.48
C ILE A 80 -8.07 4.44 -0.78
N PRO A 81 -9.22 3.90 -0.33
CA PRO A 81 -10.53 4.48 -0.66
C PRO A 81 -10.70 5.90 -0.14
N GLN A 82 -11.49 6.72 -0.85
CA GLN A 82 -11.84 8.09 -0.50
C GLN A 82 -10.63 9.06 -0.49
N THR A 83 -9.60 8.76 -1.28
CA THR A 83 -8.43 9.63 -1.43
C THR A 83 -8.33 10.25 -2.82
N GLU A 84 -9.26 9.94 -3.69
CA GLU A 84 -9.28 10.37 -5.09
C GLU A 84 -9.82 11.79 -5.18
N TRP A 85 -8.99 12.68 -5.70
CA TRP A 85 -9.26 14.10 -5.70
C TRP A 85 -8.87 14.76 -7.03
N ASP A 86 -9.75 15.58 -7.56
CA ASP A 86 -9.42 16.55 -8.60
C ASP A 86 -8.92 17.83 -7.94
N ARG A 87 -7.64 18.11 -8.06
CA ARG A 87 -7.01 19.29 -7.46
C ARG A 87 -7.24 20.57 -8.27
N THR A 88 -7.62 20.44 -9.53
CA THR A 88 -7.92 21.60 -10.38
C THR A 88 -9.27 22.19 -10.00
N SER A 89 -10.31 21.35 -9.94
CA SER A 89 -11.66 21.77 -9.60
C SER A 89 -11.95 21.73 -8.10
N GLN A 90 -11.04 21.14 -7.29
CA GLN A 90 -11.18 20.97 -5.84
C GLN A 90 -12.39 20.09 -5.44
N TRP A 91 -12.67 19.06 -6.24
CA TRP A 91 -13.73 18.10 -6.00
C TRP A 91 -13.21 16.68 -5.82
N PRO A 92 -13.83 15.87 -4.94
CA PRO A 92 -13.54 14.45 -4.88
C PRO A 92 -14.07 13.72 -6.12
N LEU A 93 -13.38 12.68 -6.56
CA LEU A 93 -13.90 11.77 -7.56
C LEU A 93 -14.94 10.83 -6.93
N ILE A 94 -15.93 10.42 -7.70
CA ILE A 94 -16.95 9.45 -7.25
C ILE A 94 -16.59 8.06 -7.77
N GLY A 95 -16.38 7.13 -6.86
CA GLY A 95 -16.07 5.73 -7.20
C GLY A 95 -15.43 4.96 -6.04
N PRO A 96 -14.79 3.82 -6.35
CA PRO A 96 -14.78 3.16 -7.66
C PRO A 96 -16.15 2.60 -8.07
N ALA A 97 -16.58 2.90 -9.28
CA ALA A 97 -17.86 2.41 -9.82
C ALA A 97 -17.78 0.91 -10.12
N THR A 98 -18.87 0.19 -9.85
CA THR A 98 -19.03 -1.19 -10.27
C THR A 98 -19.19 -1.27 -11.80
N THR A 99 -18.95 -2.45 -12.38
CA THR A 99 -19.13 -2.64 -13.81
C THR A 99 -20.55 -2.28 -14.28
N GLN A 100 -21.56 -2.57 -13.45
CA GLN A 100 -22.96 -2.24 -13.75
C GLN A 100 -23.20 -0.73 -13.71
N GLU A 101 -22.74 -0.05 -12.65
CA GLU A 101 -22.85 1.41 -12.52
C GLU A 101 -22.13 2.13 -13.66
N TRP A 102 -20.96 1.61 -14.07
CA TRP A 102 -20.21 2.17 -15.19
C TRP A 102 -20.95 2.07 -16.51
N GLN A 103 -21.67 0.96 -16.77
CA GLN A 103 -22.50 0.79 -17.95
C GLN A 103 -23.72 1.73 -17.94
N ILE A 104 -24.37 1.85 -16.79
CA ILE A 104 -25.49 2.79 -16.63
C ILE A 104 -25.00 4.21 -16.90
N TYR A 105 -23.88 4.57 -16.37
CA TYR A 105 -23.29 5.90 -16.54
C TYR A 105 -22.95 6.17 -18.02
N LYS A 106 -22.27 5.25 -18.71
CA LYS A 106 -21.97 5.40 -20.13
C LYS A 106 -23.21 5.44 -21.04
N SER A 107 -24.31 4.89 -20.61
CA SER A 107 -25.58 4.89 -21.36
C SER A 107 -26.46 6.11 -21.02
N ALA A 108 -26.11 6.90 -19.99
CA ALA A 108 -26.89 8.06 -19.58
C ALA A 108 -26.79 9.19 -20.61
N ILE A 109 -27.92 9.83 -20.89
CA ILE A 109 -28.01 10.95 -21.85
C ILE A 109 -27.39 12.23 -21.25
N ILE A 110 -27.32 12.33 -19.92
CA ILE A 110 -26.75 13.45 -19.19
C ILE A 110 -25.70 12.86 -18.23
N SER A 111 -24.44 13.04 -18.55
CA SER A 111 -23.30 12.62 -17.72
C SER A 111 -22.65 13.78 -16.96
N ASP A 112 -23.12 15.01 -17.19
CA ASP A 112 -22.49 16.23 -16.66
C ASP A 112 -22.88 16.49 -15.21
N GLY A 113 -22.11 15.90 -14.30
CA GLY A 113 -22.06 16.29 -12.89
C GLY A 113 -20.76 17.04 -12.60
N PRO A 114 -20.69 17.81 -11.49
CA PRO A 114 -19.47 18.52 -11.11
C PRO A 114 -18.33 17.58 -10.74
N ASN A 115 -18.63 16.33 -10.41
CA ASN A 115 -17.65 15.35 -9.94
C ASN A 115 -17.41 14.29 -11.00
N LEU A 116 -16.13 14.09 -11.34
CA LEU A 116 -15.71 13.00 -12.20
C LEU A 116 -15.97 11.65 -11.54
N ARG A 117 -16.36 10.66 -12.33
CA ARG A 117 -16.50 9.27 -11.89
C ARG A 117 -15.31 8.47 -12.37
N PHE A 118 -14.94 7.46 -11.57
CA PHE A 118 -13.85 6.58 -11.93
C PHE A 118 -14.16 5.13 -11.58
N ARG A 119 -13.45 4.23 -12.24
CA ARG A 119 -13.32 2.84 -11.86
C ARG A 119 -11.89 2.34 -12.10
N ILE A 120 -11.55 1.21 -11.49
CA ILE A 120 -10.29 0.52 -11.76
C ILE A 120 -10.63 -0.79 -12.48
N ALA A 121 -10.12 -0.96 -13.69
CA ALA A 121 -10.29 -2.16 -14.49
C ALA A 121 -9.01 -2.44 -15.28
N ASP A 122 -8.66 -3.72 -15.43
CA ASP A 122 -7.50 -4.18 -16.21
C ASP A 122 -6.18 -3.43 -15.97
N ASN A 123 -5.93 -3.08 -14.71
CA ASN A 123 -4.75 -2.31 -14.28
C ASN A 123 -4.69 -0.86 -14.83
N PHE A 124 -5.86 -0.33 -15.23
CA PHE A 124 -6.04 1.07 -15.58
C PHE A 124 -7.01 1.75 -14.62
N LEU A 125 -6.74 3.03 -14.38
CA LEU A 125 -7.71 3.94 -13.83
C LEU A 125 -8.54 4.46 -15.02
N GLU A 126 -9.80 4.11 -15.09
CA GLU A 126 -10.75 4.67 -16.04
C GLU A 126 -11.50 5.82 -15.39
N VAL A 127 -11.48 6.96 -16.04
CA VAL A 127 -12.15 8.18 -15.61
C VAL A 127 -13.14 8.60 -16.69
N ASP A 128 -14.24 9.22 -16.30
CA ASP A 128 -15.11 9.89 -17.26
C ASP A 128 -14.31 10.87 -18.11
N PRO A 129 -14.50 10.90 -19.46
CA PRO A 129 -13.65 11.71 -20.31
C PRO A 129 -13.66 13.18 -19.86
N PRO A 130 -12.51 13.71 -19.44
CA PRO A 130 -12.45 15.09 -18.99
C PRO A 130 -12.63 16.05 -20.18
N THR A 131 -13.26 17.17 -19.93
CA THR A 131 -13.43 18.24 -20.91
C THR A 131 -12.17 19.12 -21.07
N GLY A 132 -11.17 18.91 -20.22
CA GLY A 132 -9.91 19.64 -20.23
C GLY A 132 -8.84 18.92 -19.42
N ASP A 133 -7.70 19.56 -19.26
CA ASP A 133 -6.57 19.05 -18.48
C ASP A 133 -6.85 19.28 -16.98
N LEU A 134 -7.05 18.19 -16.24
CA LEU A 134 -7.30 18.20 -14.81
C LEU A 134 -6.15 17.52 -14.07
N ASN A 135 -5.78 18.03 -12.90
CA ASN A 135 -4.79 17.40 -12.05
C ASN A 135 -5.49 16.47 -11.05
N LEU A 136 -5.45 15.17 -11.34
CA LEU A 136 -6.01 14.14 -10.49
C LEU A 136 -4.94 13.55 -9.58
N SER A 137 -5.30 13.27 -8.33
CA SER A 137 -4.42 12.62 -7.37
C SER A 137 -5.19 11.61 -6.52
N PHE A 138 -4.49 10.56 -6.11
CA PHE A 138 -5.00 9.59 -5.15
C PHE A 138 -3.84 8.95 -4.38
N TYR A 139 -4.16 8.34 -3.24
CA TYR A 139 -3.22 7.54 -2.49
C TYR A 139 -3.43 6.05 -2.76
N TYR A 140 -2.34 5.32 -2.79
CA TYR A 140 -2.34 3.87 -2.97
C TYR A 140 -1.29 3.21 -2.08
N ILE A 141 -1.46 1.92 -1.84
CA ILE A 141 -0.45 1.10 -1.17
C ILE A 141 0.49 0.54 -2.24
N SER A 142 1.77 0.85 -2.12
CA SER A 142 2.82 0.29 -2.96
C SER A 142 3.06 -1.17 -2.62
N LYS A 143 3.29 -2.02 -3.65
CA LYS A 143 3.73 -3.40 -3.44
C LYS A 143 5.21 -3.51 -3.10
N ASN A 144 5.98 -2.43 -3.27
CA ASN A 144 7.42 -2.41 -3.04
C ASN A 144 7.70 -2.19 -1.56
N TRP A 145 7.91 -3.25 -0.84
CA TRP A 145 8.12 -3.25 0.62
C TRP A 145 9.60 -3.35 1.01
N ILE A 146 10.53 -3.30 0.06
CA ILE A 146 11.97 -3.34 0.28
C ILE A 146 12.57 -2.02 -0.14
N ASP A 147 13.40 -1.47 0.73
CA ASP A 147 14.26 -0.31 0.46
C ASP A 147 15.65 -0.81 0.04
N ALA A 148 16.00 -0.57 -1.22
CA ALA A 148 17.30 -0.90 -1.78
C ALA A 148 18.34 0.23 -1.61
N GLY A 149 17.95 1.31 -0.92
CA GLY A 149 18.78 2.51 -0.78
C GLY A 149 18.65 3.48 -1.97
N GLY A 150 19.06 4.73 -1.74
CA GLY A 150 19.01 5.75 -2.78
C GLY A 150 17.61 6.09 -3.33
N GLY A 151 16.54 5.81 -2.59
CA GLY A 151 15.16 6.02 -3.05
C GLY A 151 14.62 4.92 -3.96
N VAL A 152 15.36 3.84 -4.16
CA VAL A 152 14.92 2.68 -4.96
C VAL A 152 14.17 1.70 -4.07
N THR A 153 12.94 1.35 -4.46
CA THR A 153 12.13 0.34 -3.77
C THR A 153 11.93 -0.91 -4.63
N ARG A 154 11.76 -2.07 -4.00
CA ARG A 154 11.62 -3.37 -4.67
C ARG A 154 10.53 -4.22 -4.06
N TYR A 155 10.02 -5.14 -4.85
CA TYR A 155 9.02 -6.13 -4.46
C TYR A 155 9.62 -7.45 -3.93
N THR A 156 10.86 -7.74 -4.29
CA THR A 156 11.63 -8.92 -3.86
C THR A 156 13.07 -8.51 -3.58
N TYR A 157 13.71 -9.19 -2.63
CA TYR A 157 15.12 -8.98 -2.36
C TYR A 157 15.97 -9.33 -3.58
N ALA A 158 16.92 -8.45 -3.91
CA ALA A 158 17.86 -8.62 -5.01
C ALA A 158 19.33 -8.48 -4.57
N ALA A 159 19.58 -7.87 -3.41
CA ALA A 159 20.91 -7.72 -2.83
C ALA A 159 20.88 -7.97 -1.31
N ASP A 160 22.01 -8.43 -0.77
CA ASP A 160 22.16 -8.68 0.68
C ASP A 160 22.07 -7.41 1.53
N THR A 161 22.29 -6.25 0.91
CA THR A 161 22.17 -4.91 1.54
C THR A 161 20.77 -4.36 1.55
N ASP A 162 19.82 -4.98 0.83
CA ASP A 162 18.43 -4.54 0.78
C ASP A 162 17.80 -4.67 2.18
N LYS A 163 16.91 -3.72 2.54
CA LYS A 163 16.26 -3.66 3.86
C LYS A 163 14.76 -3.75 3.72
N ALA A 164 14.10 -4.49 4.62
CA ALA A 164 12.65 -4.39 4.73
C ALA A 164 12.25 -3.05 5.33
N ILE A 165 11.11 -2.50 4.92
CA ILE A 165 10.53 -1.32 5.57
C ILE A 165 9.74 -1.67 6.84
N PHE A 166 9.47 -2.95 7.06
CA PHE A 166 8.82 -3.47 8.27
C PHE A 166 9.80 -3.53 9.45
N ASP A 167 9.25 -3.68 10.64
CA ASP A 167 10.03 -3.84 11.86
C ASP A 167 10.88 -5.12 11.82
N ASP A 168 12.12 -5.02 12.30
CA ASP A 168 13.10 -6.12 12.25
C ASP A 168 12.65 -7.31 13.10
N SER A 169 12.13 -7.06 14.30
CA SER A 169 11.67 -8.12 15.20
C SER A 169 10.46 -8.85 14.61
N LEU A 170 9.55 -8.12 13.97
CA LEU A 170 8.42 -8.71 13.27
C LEU A 170 8.88 -9.62 12.12
N MET A 171 9.87 -9.18 11.34
CA MET A 171 10.41 -9.95 10.24
C MET A 171 11.14 -11.21 10.74
N VAL A 172 11.94 -11.11 11.80
CA VAL A 172 12.65 -12.26 12.41
C VAL A 172 11.65 -13.27 12.94
N THR A 173 10.70 -12.86 13.78
CA THR A 173 9.72 -13.78 14.38
C THR A 173 8.81 -14.40 13.32
N GLY A 174 8.35 -13.61 12.34
CA GLY A 174 7.54 -14.13 11.23
C GLY A 174 8.27 -15.13 10.36
N LEU A 175 9.57 -14.91 10.09
CA LEU A 175 10.39 -15.85 9.33
C LEU A 175 10.63 -17.16 10.11
N LYS A 176 10.83 -17.09 11.44
CA LYS A 176 10.91 -18.27 12.31
C LYS A 176 9.64 -19.12 12.27
N VAL A 177 8.48 -18.47 12.36
CA VAL A 177 7.17 -19.15 12.25
C VAL A 177 7.05 -19.89 10.93
N GLN A 178 7.34 -19.22 9.80
CA GLN A 178 7.25 -19.84 8.49
C GLN A 178 8.26 -20.97 8.30
N TRP A 179 9.48 -20.81 8.81
CA TRP A 179 10.50 -21.84 8.76
C TRP A 179 10.09 -23.10 9.57
N LYS A 180 9.70 -22.92 10.84
CA LYS A 180 9.26 -24.04 11.69
C LYS A 180 8.06 -24.76 11.06
N ALA A 181 7.07 -24.01 10.57
CA ALA A 181 5.92 -24.58 9.88
C ALA A 181 6.31 -25.37 8.63
N SER A 182 7.26 -24.88 7.84
CA SER A 182 7.76 -25.58 6.64
C SER A 182 8.50 -26.88 6.93
N LYS A 183 9.05 -27.02 8.14
CA LYS A 183 9.75 -28.22 8.63
C LYS A 183 8.84 -29.14 9.44
N GLY A 184 7.57 -28.81 9.62
CA GLY A 184 6.65 -29.59 10.46
C GLY A 184 6.95 -29.51 11.96
N LEU A 185 7.72 -28.48 12.39
CA LEU A 185 8.02 -28.23 13.80
C LEU A 185 6.89 -27.40 14.45
N ASP A 186 6.73 -27.54 15.75
CA ASP A 186 5.78 -26.71 16.51
C ASP A 186 6.22 -25.24 16.48
N ALA A 187 5.35 -24.40 15.95
CA ALA A 187 5.53 -22.96 15.86
C ALA A 187 4.48 -22.17 16.69
N SER A 188 3.72 -22.86 17.56
CA SER A 188 2.60 -22.26 18.29
C SER A 188 3.01 -21.07 19.14
N PHE A 189 4.13 -21.17 19.85
CA PHE A 189 4.67 -20.09 20.68
C PHE A 189 5.11 -18.89 19.82
N ASP A 190 5.93 -19.12 18.80
CA ASP A 190 6.40 -18.05 17.92
C ASP A 190 5.24 -17.39 17.15
N LEU A 191 4.21 -18.16 16.81
CA LEU A 191 3.00 -17.63 16.17
C LEU A 191 2.19 -16.71 17.09
N ALA A 192 2.07 -17.05 18.37
CA ALA A 192 1.42 -16.21 19.36
C ALA A 192 2.20 -14.90 19.57
N GLU A 193 3.52 -14.98 19.68
CA GLU A 193 4.42 -13.83 19.77
C GLU A 193 4.30 -12.94 18.52
N PHE A 194 4.38 -13.53 17.33
CA PHE A 194 4.23 -12.81 16.05
C PHE A 194 2.91 -12.03 15.96
N ARG A 195 1.78 -12.65 16.36
CA ARG A 195 0.47 -12.01 16.35
C ARG A 195 0.43 -10.82 17.30
N THR A 196 0.90 -11.00 18.54
CA THR A 196 0.92 -9.92 19.53
C THR A 196 1.78 -8.74 19.06
N MET A 197 2.95 -9.05 18.49
CA MET A 197 3.85 -8.03 17.94
C MET A 197 3.21 -7.31 16.75
N LEU A 198 2.59 -8.05 15.83
CA LEU A 198 1.91 -7.50 14.66
C LEU A 198 0.79 -6.53 15.06
N ASP A 199 -0.03 -6.91 16.05
CA ASP A 199 -1.11 -6.05 16.55
C ASP A 199 -0.57 -4.79 17.23
N THR A 200 0.52 -4.91 17.98
CA THR A 200 1.20 -3.77 18.60
C THR A 200 1.75 -2.79 17.55
N ILE A 201 2.43 -3.30 16.52
CA ILE A 201 3.02 -2.47 15.46
C ILE A 201 1.91 -1.82 14.63
N LYS A 202 0.82 -2.53 14.31
CA LYS A 202 -0.34 -1.95 13.64
C LYS A 202 -0.98 -0.81 14.45
N ALA A 203 -1.04 -0.95 15.78
CA ALA A 203 -1.56 0.10 16.65
C ALA A 203 -0.66 1.35 16.68
N GLN A 204 0.66 1.15 16.56
CA GLN A 204 1.63 2.24 16.51
C GLN A 204 1.70 2.93 15.15
N ASP A 205 1.50 2.19 14.06
CA ASP A 205 1.57 2.71 12.69
C ASP A 205 0.42 3.68 12.37
N LYS A 206 -0.79 3.42 12.89
CA LYS A 206 -1.91 4.35 12.78
C LYS A 206 -1.83 5.37 13.91
N SER A 207 -1.73 6.65 13.58
CA SER A 207 -2.01 7.73 14.53
C SER A 207 -3.42 7.55 15.11
N ALA A 208 -3.57 7.83 16.42
CA ALA A 208 -4.86 7.72 17.10
C ALA A 208 -5.96 8.47 16.33
N GLN A 209 -6.98 7.75 15.89
CA GLN A 209 -8.14 8.36 15.24
C GLN A 209 -8.82 9.29 16.24
N LYS A 210 -9.04 10.54 15.86
CA LYS A 210 -9.79 11.50 16.66
C LYS A 210 -11.26 11.06 16.72
N LEU A 211 -11.67 10.45 17.82
CA LEU A 211 -13.05 10.07 18.05
C LEU A 211 -13.87 11.35 18.32
N THR A 212 -14.64 11.80 17.37
CA THR A 212 -15.56 12.92 17.57
C THR A 212 -16.89 12.37 18.08
N LEU A 213 -17.05 12.36 19.41
CA LEU A 213 -18.33 12.05 20.06
C LEU A 213 -19.25 13.27 19.92
N GLY A 214 -20.19 13.23 18.96
CA GLY A 214 -21.26 14.20 18.85
C GLY A 214 -21.18 15.21 17.70
N GLY A 215 -20.41 14.93 16.68
CA GLY A 215 -20.47 15.69 15.42
C GLY A 215 -21.35 14.99 14.38
N LEU A 216 -22.26 15.71 13.77
CA LEU A 216 -22.83 15.32 12.47
C LEU A 216 -21.68 14.93 11.53
N PRO A 217 -21.85 13.91 10.67
CA PRO A 217 -20.82 13.58 9.70
C PRO A 217 -20.50 14.86 8.93
N ARG A 218 -19.29 15.38 9.14
CA ARG A 218 -18.83 16.57 8.43
C ARG A 218 -18.88 16.19 6.96
N ASN A 219 -19.73 16.88 6.22
CA ASN A 219 -19.82 16.64 4.79
C ASN A 219 -18.47 17.05 4.19
N ILE A 220 -17.62 16.07 3.87
CA ILE A 220 -16.29 16.28 3.32
C ILE A 220 -16.34 17.05 2.00
N LEU A 221 -17.53 17.05 1.37
CA LEU A 221 -17.79 17.73 0.10
C LEU A 221 -17.94 19.25 0.24
N LEU A 222 -18.25 19.76 1.46
CA LEU A 222 -18.44 21.18 1.71
C LEU A 222 -17.61 21.58 2.93
N THR A 223 -16.41 22.04 2.69
CA THR A 223 -15.51 22.59 3.71
C THR A 223 -15.21 24.05 3.36
N GLU A 224 -14.74 24.82 4.34
CA GLU A 224 -14.29 26.21 4.13
C GLU A 224 -13.19 26.34 3.05
N TRP A 225 -12.54 25.22 2.68
CA TRP A 225 -11.49 25.19 1.67
C TRP A 225 -11.98 25.05 0.23
N ASN A 226 -13.20 24.55 0.03
CA ASN A 226 -13.80 24.37 -1.30
C ASN A 226 -15.09 25.15 -1.53
N VAL A 227 -15.48 25.97 -0.58
CA VAL A 227 -16.53 26.99 -0.76
C VAL A 227 -15.83 28.33 -0.86
N GLN A 228 -15.89 28.98 -2.02
CA GLN A 228 -15.40 30.36 -2.14
C GLN A 228 -16.27 31.25 -1.26
N ASP A 229 -15.64 32.06 -0.39
CA ASP A 229 -16.31 33.15 0.31
C ASP A 229 -16.89 34.12 -0.74
N GLY A 230 -18.16 33.93 -1.04
CA GLY A 230 -18.88 34.88 -1.84
C GLY A 230 -18.97 36.20 -1.06
N SER A 231 -18.21 37.20 -1.48
CA SER A 231 -18.45 38.57 -1.04
C SER A 231 -19.88 38.92 -1.43
N PHE A 232 -20.79 38.92 -0.47
CA PHE A 232 -22.11 39.54 -0.69
C PHE A 232 -21.87 41.03 -0.92
N PRO A 233 -22.27 41.61 -2.08
CA PRO A 233 -22.21 43.03 -2.24
C PRO A 233 -23.16 43.65 -1.22
N SER A 234 -22.60 44.52 -0.38
CA SER A 234 -23.35 45.37 0.57
C SER A 234 -24.27 46.33 -0.15
#